data_20b5b069c63763e1e1a956fe6242e337
#
_entry.id   20b5b069c63763e1e1a956fe6242e337
#
_cell.length_a   1.000
_cell.length_b   1.000
_cell.length_c   1.000
_cell.angle_alpha   90.00
_cell.angle_beta   90.00
_cell.angle_gamma   90.00
#
_symmetry.space_group_name_H-M   'P 1'
#
loop_
_entity.id
_entity.type
_entity.pdbx_description
1 polymer ?
#
loop_
_entity_poly.entity_id
_entity_poly.type
_entity_poly.pdbx_seq_one_letter_code
_entity_poly.pdbx_strand_id
1 'polypeptide(L)'
;MNYLLKTILGGSLLALIATATQAQVAKKPVAAADSSVVAERGAKLAETGHCAEAMPLLKKSFPQTSDKDLKLKLGFDAVRCAMSLNQPDVAVDFLRLLNRQFPRAPEVLYLTVHIYSDLSLRASQELAETAPSSNEAHQLNAESLEVQGKWEEAAAEYRQIVEHDPQAAGIHFRLGRLLLSKPDPDGSLAEQAKREFKQELEIDPANAGAEYVLGELARQAQQIPEAIEHFTRATRLDAGFVDAFLGLGMALVSNKQYPEAITPLETVVKLRPSNPTGHYYLSISYGRVGRKSDAEKEALLQRQTSAEERKKSQPGSPESQEPALPK
;
A
#
# COMPACT_ATOMS: atom_id res chain seq x y z
N MET A 1 39.31 -41.09 50.18
CA MET A 1 40.30 -42.24 50.10
C MET A 1 41.40 -41.72 49.17
N ASN A 2 42.42 -41.36 49.84
CA ASN A 2 43.87 -41.56 49.60
C ASN A 2 44.49 -40.90 48.39
N TYR A 3 45.33 -39.94 48.64
CA TYR A 3 46.77 -39.86 48.95
C TYR A 3 47.57 -39.61 47.65
N LEU A 4 48.57 -38.82 47.50
CA LEU A 4 49.61 -38.11 48.27
C LEU A 4 50.42 -37.30 47.22
N LEU A 5 50.70 -36.10 47.45
CA LEU A 5 52.00 -35.51 47.84
C LEU A 5 53.26 -36.03 47.11
N LYS A 6 53.97 -35.14 46.42
CA LYS A 6 55.37 -34.83 46.73
C LYS A 6 55.92 -33.62 45.98
N THR A 7 56.40 -32.73 46.76
CA THR A 7 57.38 -31.64 46.56
C THR A 7 58.66 -32.08 45.94
N ILE A 8 59.42 -31.11 45.31
CA ILE A 8 60.80 -30.74 45.60
C ILE A 8 61.30 -29.68 44.61
N LEU A 9 61.57 -28.48 45.14
CA LEU A 9 62.76 -27.62 45.07
C LEU A 9 63.56 -27.47 43.78
N GLY A 10 63.76 -26.22 43.38
CA GLY A 10 65.06 -25.65 43.22
C GLY A 10 65.38 -25.03 41.92
N GLY A 11 65.73 -23.73 41.91
CA GLY A 11 66.59 -23.18 40.90
C GLY A 11 66.18 -21.83 40.36
N SER A 12 66.61 -20.74 40.98
CA SER A 12 66.61 -19.40 40.47
C SER A 12 67.50 -19.30 39.25
N LEU A 13 66.97 -18.78 38.15
CA LEU A 13 67.81 -18.16 37.07
C LEU A 13 67.09 -16.91 36.58
N LEU A 14 67.63 -15.75 36.93
CA LEU A 14 67.24 -14.45 36.36
C LEU A 14 67.69 -14.43 34.90
N ALA A 15 66.72 -14.36 33.99
CA ALA A 15 66.93 -14.00 32.60
C ALA A 15 66.21 -12.66 32.32
N LEU A 16 67.00 -11.63 32.11
CA LEU A 16 66.52 -10.36 31.55
C LEU A 16 65.94 -10.61 30.15
N ILE A 17 64.65 -10.42 30.03
CA ILE A 17 64.00 -10.41 28.71
C ILE A 17 63.76 -8.91 28.33
N ALA A 18 64.49 -8.44 27.36
CA ALA A 18 64.32 -7.18 26.72
C ALA A 18 62.99 -7.22 25.95
N THR A 19 62.01 -6.42 26.36
CA THR A 19 60.74 -6.25 25.62
C THR A 19 60.97 -5.35 24.39
N ALA A 20 61.16 -5.98 23.23
CA ALA A 20 61.07 -5.30 21.97
C ALA A 20 59.59 -5.07 21.64
N THR A 21 59.12 -3.87 21.84
CA THR A 21 57.80 -3.38 21.35
C THR A 21 57.85 -3.35 19.82
N GLN A 22 57.39 -4.45 19.19
CA GLN A 22 57.07 -4.41 17.78
C GLN A 22 55.74 -3.66 17.60
N ALA A 23 55.83 -2.44 17.09
CA ALA A 23 54.64 -1.73 16.57
C ALA A 23 54.10 -2.55 15.39
N GLN A 24 52.99 -3.23 15.64
CA GLN A 24 52.18 -3.83 14.57
C GLN A 24 51.52 -2.69 13.76
N VAL A 25 52.15 -2.34 12.66
CA VAL A 25 51.55 -1.56 11.59
C VAL A 25 50.42 -2.45 11.04
N ALA A 26 49.16 -2.12 11.40
CA ALA A 26 47.99 -2.77 10.85
C ALA A 26 47.98 -2.55 9.33
N LYS A 27 48.35 -3.60 8.60
CA LYS A 27 48.17 -3.63 7.13
C LYS A 27 46.67 -3.55 6.87
N LYS A 28 46.16 -2.39 6.38
CA LYS A 28 44.85 -2.30 5.76
C LYS A 28 44.71 -3.45 4.76
N PRO A 29 43.61 -4.22 4.78
CA PRO A 29 43.45 -5.35 3.86
C PRO A 29 43.42 -4.80 2.43
N VAL A 30 44.36 -5.23 1.61
CA VAL A 30 44.56 -4.85 0.20
C VAL A 30 43.29 -5.10 -0.63
N ALA A 31 42.44 -6.08 -0.23
CA ALA A 31 41.16 -6.38 -0.87
C ALA A 31 40.12 -5.25 -0.77
N ALA A 32 40.17 -4.44 0.29
CA ALA A 32 39.18 -3.33 0.47
C ALA A 32 39.55 -2.10 -0.40
N ALA A 33 40.84 -1.89 -0.64
CA ALA A 33 41.33 -0.81 -1.52
C ALA A 33 40.99 -1.09 -3.00
N ASP A 34 41.02 -2.37 -3.40
CA ASP A 34 40.72 -2.79 -4.78
C ASP A 34 39.22 -2.69 -5.10
N SER A 35 38.36 -2.98 -4.13
CA SER A 35 36.88 -2.86 -4.31
C SER A 35 36.42 -1.41 -4.41
N SER A 36 37.06 -0.46 -3.71
CA SER A 36 36.74 0.98 -3.81
C SER A 36 37.07 1.54 -5.18
N VAL A 37 38.24 1.19 -5.70
CA VAL A 37 38.69 1.62 -7.06
C VAL A 37 37.71 1.10 -8.13
N VAL A 38 37.27 -0.15 -8.01
CA VAL A 38 36.29 -0.74 -8.94
C VAL A 38 34.95 -0.01 -8.85
N ALA A 39 34.47 0.32 -7.64
CA ALA A 39 33.23 1.05 -7.39
C ALA A 39 33.27 2.46 -8.04
N GLU A 40 34.35 3.23 -7.78
CA GLU A 40 34.53 4.57 -8.34
C GLU A 40 34.62 4.56 -9.86
N ARG A 41 35.33 3.57 -10.43
CA ARG A 41 35.40 3.39 -11.89
C ARG A 41 34.00 3.08 -12.47
N GLY A 42 33.25 2.20 -11.84
CA GLY A 42 31.86 1.88 -12.25
C GLY A 42 30.97 3.10 -12.23
N ALA A 43 31.00 3.89 -11.15
CA ALA A 43 30.28 5.14 -11.04
C ALA A 43 30.65 6.15 -12.12
N LYS A 44 31.95 6.35 -12.38
CA LYS A 44 32.42 7.29 -13.40
C LYS A 44 32.01 6.89 -14.82
N LEU A 45 32.04 5.61 -15.15
CA LEU A 45 31.53 5.11 -16.43
C LEU A 45 30.03 5.34 -16.57
N ALA A 46 29.26 5.12 -15.51
CA ALA A 46 27.80 5.37 -15.49
C ALA A 46 27.50 6.88 -15.67
N GLU A 47 28.24 7.76 -15.00
CA GLU A 47 28.10 9.22 -15.14
C GLU A 47 28.36 9.70 -16.56
N THR A 48 29.30 9.06 -17.25
CA THR A 48 29.66 9.41 -18.64
C THR A 48 28.82 8.65 -19.69
N GLY A 49 27.80 7.92 -19.28
CA GLY A 49 26.88 7.23 -20.18
C GLY A 49 27.37 5.88 -20.72
N HIS A 50 28.57 5.42 -20.29
CA HIS A 50 29.14 4.13 -20.69
C HIS A 50 28.50 2.98 -19.91
N CYS A 51 27.15 2.88 -19.95
CA CYS A 51 26.38 1.97 -19.12
C CYS A 51 26.72 0.48 -19.37
N ALA A 52 27.02 0.09 -20.59
CA ALA A 52 27.37 -1.29 -20.89
C ALA A 52 28.67 -1.74 -20.17
N GLU A 53 29.63 -0.83 -20.04
CA GLU A 53 30.90 -1.08 -19.34
C GLU A 53 30.75 -0.89 -17.82
N ALA A 54 29.89 0.04 -17.40
CA ALA A 54 29.62 0.33 -15.99
C ALA A 54 28.91 -0.83 -15.29
N MET A 55 27.88 -1.43 -15.91
CA MET A 55 26.99 -2.40 -15.30
C MET A 55 27.70 -3.60 -14.65
N PRO A 56 28.69 -4.28 -15.27
CA PRO A 56 29.41 -5.36 -14.62
C PRO A 56 30.14 -4.92 -13.35
N LEU A 57 30.71 -3.70 -13.35
CA LEU A 57 31.43 -3.12 -12.22
C LEU A 57 30.46 -2.75 -11.09
N LEU A 58 29.33 -2.16 -11.43
CA LEU A 58 28.28 -1.82 -10.47
C LEU A 58 27.68 -3.05 -9.78
N LYS A 59 27.38 -4.10 -10.56
CA LYS A 59 26.91 -5.39 -10.02
C LYS A 59 27.92 -6.03 -9.05
N LYS A 60 29.21 -5.95 -9.37
CA LYS A 60 30.28 -6.50 -8.54
C LYS A 60 30.52 -5.68 -7.27
N SER A 61 30.55 -4.36 -7.38
CA SER A 61 30.96 -3.47 -6.28
C SER A 61 29.82 -3.15 -5.31
N PHE A 62 28.57 -3.05 -5.77
CA PHE A 62 27.42 -2.69 -4.94
C PHE A 62 27.30 -3.53 -3.65
N PRO A 63 27.32 -4.88 -3.67
CA PRO A 63 27.22 -5.68 -2.46
C PRO A 63 28.43 -5.52 -1.53
N GLN A 64 29.61 -5.23 -2.08
CA GLN A 64 30.88 -5.14 -1.34
C GLN A 64 31.12 -3.76 -0.72
N THR A 65 30.40 -2.73 -1.17
CA THR A 65 30.54 -1.35 -0.68
C THR A 65 29.86 -1.22 0.68
N SER A 66 30.62 -0.81 1.70
CA SER A 66 30.13 -0.54 3.07
C SER A 66 29.83 0.94 3.31
N ASP A 67 30.45 1.85 2.55
CA ASP A 67 30.16 3.26 2.59
C ASP A 67 28.72 3.49 2.06
N LYS A 68 27.90 4.14 2.86
CA LYS A 68 26.45 4.30 2.58
C LYS A 68 26.21 5.25 1.40
N ASP A 69 26.94 6.34 1.32
CA ASP A 69 26.75 7.36 0.30
C ASP A 69 27.21 6.85 -1.07
N LEU A 70 28.37 6.21 -1.10
CA LEU A 70 28.85 5.54 -2.31
C LEU A 70 27.91 4.42 -2.74
N LYS A 71 27.42 3.62 -1.81
CA LYS A 71 26.47 2.53 -2.10
C LYS A 71 25.16 3.03 -2.67
N LEU A 72 24.62 4.11 -2.11
CA LEU A 72 23.44 4.78 -2.62
C LEU A 72 23.67 5.23 -4.07
N LYS A 73 24.79 5.92 -4.31
CA LYS A 73 25.19 6.37 -5.65
C LYS A 73 25.30 5.22 -6.66
N LEU A 74 26.02 4.14 -6.29
CA LEU A 74 26.16 2.96 -7.16
C LEU A 74 24.82 2.32 -7.51
N GLY A 75 23.89 2.28 -6.55
CA GLY A 75 22.55 1.76 -6.80
C GLY A 75 21.76 2.62 -7.77
N PHE A 76 21.81 3.95 -7.62
CA PHE A 76 21.18 4.89 -8.55
C PHE A 76 21.76 4.77 -9.96
N ASP A 77 23.11 4.73 -10.05
CA ASP A 77 23.81 4.57 -11.33
C ASP A 77 23.45 3.24 -12.01
N ALA A 78 23.32 2.16 -11.22
CA ALA A 78 22.93 0.85 -11.74
C ALA A 78 21.49 0.84 -12.26
N VAL A 79 20.53 1.45 -11.53
CA VAL A 79 19.15 1.58 -12.00
C VAL A 79 19.08 2.38 -13.29
N ARG A 80 19.72 3.55 -13.33
CA ARG A 80 19.75 4.41 -14.53
C ARG A 80 20.37 3.69 -15.74
N CYS A 81 21.51 3.03 -15.53
CA CYS A 81 22.17 2.28 -16.58
C CYS A 81 21.35 1.07 -17.05
N ALA A 82 20.71 0.35 -16.14
CA ALA A 82 19.83 -0.76 -16.51
C ALA A 82 18.66 -0.30 -17.38
N MET A 83 18.03 0.82 -17.03
CA MET A 83 16.94 1.40 -17.84
C MET A 83 17.45 1.84 -19.22
N SER A 84 18.61 2.50 -19.32
CA SER A 84 19.18 2.93 -20.60
C SER A 84 19.60 1.75 -21.51
N LEU A 85 19.93 0.60 -20.91
CA LEU A 85 20.26 -0.64 -21.63
C LEU A 85 19.03 -1.51 -21.94
N ASN A 86 17.83 -1.02 -21.67
CA ASN A 86 16.58 -1.75 -21.78
C ASN A 86 16.59 -3.09 -20.99
N GLN A 87 17.09 -3.04 -19.75
CA GLN A 87 17.15 -4.15 -18.81
C GLN A 87 16.27 -3.87 -17.58
N PRO A 88 14.94 -3.82 -17.72
CA PRO A 88 14.03 -3.43 -16.64
C PRO A 88 14.14 -4.33 -15.40
N ASP A 89 14.29 -5.64 -15.59
CA ASP A 89 14.43 -6.58 -14.47
C ASP A 89 15.62 -6.25 -13.58
N VAL A 90 16.75 -5.88 -14.20
CA VAL A 90 17.97 -5.46 -13.48
C VAL A 90 17.73 -4.16 -12.71
N ALA A 91 17.00 -3.21 -13.30
CA ALA A 91 16.64 -1.97 -12.63
C ALA A 91 15.78 -2.23 -11.39
N VAL A 92 14.77 -3.10 -11.53
CA VAL A 92 13.88 -3.51 -10.42
C VAL A 92 14.65 -4.22 -9.32
N ASP A 93 15.61 -5.10 -9.66
CA ASP A 93 16.44 -5.77 -8.66
C ASP A 93 17.28 -4.78 -7.84
N PHE A 94 17.92 -3.80 -8.49
CA PHE A 94 18.63 -2.73 -7.77
C PHE A 94 17.71 -1.85 -6.94
N LEU A 95 16.51 -1.53 -7.41
CA LEU A 95 15.50 -0.81 -6.63
C LEU A 95 15.09 -1.58 -5.36
N ARG A 96 14.91 -2.89 -5.46
CA ARG A 96 14.60 -3.74 -4.29
C ARG A 96 15.74 -3.71 -3.27
N LEU A 97 16.99 -3.77 -3.73
CA LEU A 97 18.16 -3.68 -2.88
C LEU A 97 18.27 -2.31 -2.20
N LEU A 98 18.06 -1.21 -2.93
CA LEU A 98 18.02 0.15 -2.40
C LEU A 98 16.94 0.31 -1.35
N ASN A 99 15.71 -0.10 -1.63
CA ASN A 99 14.59 -0.01 -0.69
C ASN A 99 14.81 -0.82 0.60
N ARG A 100 15.50 -1.97 0.53
CA ARG A 100 15.87 -2.76 1.73
C ARG A 100 16.90 -2.05 2.58
N GLN A 101 17.88 -1.37 1.97
CA GLN A 101 18.99 -0.73 2.68
C GLN A 101 18.68 0.68 3.12
N PHE A 102 17.83 1.39 2.38
CA PHE A 102 17.44 2.78 2.59
C PHE A 102 15.91 2.98 2.56
N PRO A 103 15.14 2.29 3.42
CA PRO A 103 13.67 2.15 3.28
C PRO A 103 12.89 3.46 3.44
N ARG A 104 13.52 4.51 3.96
CA ARG A 104 12.90 5.83 4.18
C ARG A 104 13.68 6.98 3.53
N ALA A 105 14.65 6.66 2.68
CA ALA A 105 15.40 7.69 1.96
C ALA A 105 14.49 8.31 0.88
N PRO A 106 14.21 9.62 0.94
CA PRO A 106 13.32 10.28 -0.03
C PRO A 106 13.77 10.08 -1.47
N GLU A 107 15.09 10.09 -1.70
CA GLU A 107 15.70 9.89 -3.01
C GLU A 107 15.41 8.50 -3.59
N VAL A 108 15.44 7.47 -2.74
CA VAL A 108 15.12 6.08 -3.14
C VAL A 108 13.63 5.93 -3.43
N LEU A 109 12.78 6.53 -2.60
CA LEU A 109 11.34 6.53 -2.83
C LEU A 109 11.00 7.28 -4.12
N TYR A 110 11.61 8.43 -4.36
CA TYR A 110 11.44 9.21 -5.58
C TYR A 110 11.84 8.40 -6.82
N LEU A 111 13.05 7.80 -6.81
CA LEU A 111 13.51 6.93 -7.89
C LEU A 111 12.56 5.77 -8.13
N THR A 112 12.08 5.15 -7.05
CA THR A 112 11.14 4.02 -7.11
C THR A 112 9.86 4.41 -7.83
N VAL A 113 9.26 5.55 -7.49
CA VAL A 113 8.06 6.06 -8.15
C VAL A 113 8.30 6.27 -9.65
N HIS A 114 9.40 6.93 -10.01
CA HIS A 114 9.69 7.24 -11.41
C HIS A 114 9.95 5.99 -12.27
N ILE A 115 10.71 5.03 -11.74
CA ILE A 115 11.00 3.81 -12.50
C ILE A 115 9.74 2.95 -12.67
N TYR A 116 8.93 2.76 -11.61
CA TYR A 116 7.68 2.01 -11.78
C TYR A 116 6.68 2.72 -12.69
N SER A 117 6.63 4.05 -12.67
CA SER A 117 5.80 4.82 -13.62
C SER A 117 6.26 4.66 -15.06
N ASP A 118 7.56 4.69 -15.34
CA ASP A 118 8.11 4.46 -16.68
C ASP A 118 7.83 3.02 -17.16
N LEU A 119 8.01 2.03 -16.30
CA LEU A 119 7.71 0.64 -16.62
C LEU A 119 6.20 0.42 -16.88
N SER A 120 5.34 1.05 -16.08
CA SER A 120 3.89 1.01 -16.28
C SER A 120 3.50 1.62 -17.63
N LEU A 121 4.08 2.79 -17.96
CA LEU A 121 3.82 3.45 -19.24
C LEU A 121 4.25 2.58 -20.44
N ARG A 122 5.45 1.98 -20.38
CA ARG A 122 5.93 1.08 -21.45
C ARG A 122 5.03 -0.15 -21.63
N ALA A 123 4.62 -0.77 -20.52
CA ALA A 123 3.71 -1.91 -20.57
C ALA A 123 2.34 -1.52 -21.17
N SER A 124 1.83 -0.33 -20.82
CA SER A 124 0.59 0.20 -21.39
C SER A 124 0.69 0.46 -22.89
N GLN A 125 1.83 1.00 -23.33
CA GLN A 125 2.09 1.22 -24.76
C GLN A 125 2.20 -0.09 -25.52
N GLU A 126 2.94 -1.07 -24.98
CA GLU A 126 3.08 -2.40 -25.58
C GLU A 126 1.71 -3.10 -25.68
N LEU A 127 0.87 -3.01 -24.65
CA LEU A 127 -0.49 -3.55 -24.69
C LEU A 127 -1.34 -2.88 -25.79
N ALA A 128 -1.28 -1.56 -25.91
CA ALA A 128 -2.01 -0.82 -26.92
C ALA A 128 -1.53 -1.14 -28.36
N GLU A 129 -0.26 -1.49 -28.53
CA GLU A 129 0.30 -1.86 -29.84
C GLU A 129 0.02 -3.32 -30.21
N THR A 130 0.12 -4.24 -29.23
CA THR A 130 0.07 -5.68 -29.49
C THR A 130 -1.34 -6.26 -29.41
N ALA A 131 -2.20 -5.70 -28.56
CA ALA A 131 -3.55 -6.18 -28.30
C ALA A 131 -4.56 -5.05 -28.06
N PRO A 132 -4.74 -4.10 -29.02
CA PRO A 132 -5.54 -2.89 -28.83
C PRO A 132 -7.04 -3.17 -28.55
N SER A 133 -7.56 -4.32 -28.98
CA SER A 133 -8.96 -4.73 -28.80
C SER A 133 -9.15 -5.73 -27.67
N SER A 134 -8.13 -5.94 -26.81
CA SER A 134 -8.28 -6.83 -25.66
C SER A 134 -9.08 -6.17 -24.53
N ASN A 135 -9.70 -6.98 -23.69
CA ASN A 135 -10.41 -6.49 -22.51
C ASN A 135 -9.49 -5.66 -21.60
N GLU A 136 -8.22 -6.06 -21.47
CA GLU A 136 -7.21 -5.38 -20.69
C GLU A 136 -6.87 -3.99 -21.27
N ALA A 137 -6.79 -3.86 -22.61
CA ALA A 137 -6.54 -2.56 -23.25
C ALA A 137 -7.73 -1.63 -23.07
N HIS A 138 -8.95 -2.09 -23.29
CA HIS A 138 -10.17 -1.34 -23.04
C HIS A 138 -10.29 -0.92 -21.56
N GLN A 139 -9.99 -1.83 -20.62
CA GLN A 139 -10.03 -1.52 -19.19
C GLN A 139 -9.01 -0.44 -18.82
N LEU A 140 -7.76 -0.56 -19.28
CA LEU A 140 -6.71 0.42 -18.99
C LEU A 140 -7.04 1.80 -19.59
N ASN A 141 -7.62 1.83 -20.79
CA ASN A 141 -8.08 3.06 -21.42
C ASN A 141 -9.24 3.70 -20.63
N ALA A 142 -10.22 2.90 -20.19
CA ALA A 142 -11.31 3.36 -19.34
C ALA A 142 -10.79 3.97 -18.03
N GLU A 143 -9.87 3.31 -17.33
CA GLU A 143 -9.26 3.80 -16.10
C GLU A 143 -8.52 5.15 -16.33
N SER A 144 -7.81 5.28 -17.44
CA SER A 144 -7.15 6.54 -17.82
C SER A 144 -8.15 7.67 -18.09
N LEU A 145 -9.27 7.36 -18.76
CA LEU A 145 -10.34 8.30 -19.04
C LEU A 145 -11.08 8.73 -17.77
N GLU A 146 -11.28 7.82 -16.79
CA GLU A 146 -11.82 8.16 -15.48
C GLU A 146 -10.98 9.22 -14.76
N VAL A 147 -9.65 9.04 -14.73
CA VAL A 147 -8.73 10.02 -14.12
C VAL A 147 -8.80 11.38 -14.81
N GLN A 148 -9.07 11.42 -16.12
CA GLN A 148 -9.27 12.65 -16.89
C GLN A 148 -10.66 13.26 -16.72
N GLY A 149 -11.58 12.61 -16.01
CA GLY A 149 -12.98 13.05 -15.88
C GLY A 149 -13.82 12.86 -17.16
N LYS A 150 -13.35 12.05 -18.09
CA LYS A 150 -14.04 11.75 -19.36
C LYS A 150 -14.99 10.56 -19.19
N TRP A 151 -16.03 10.79 -18.38
CA TRP A 151 -16.92 9.72 -17.90
C TRP A 151 -17.63 8.95 -19.01
N GLU A 152 -18.10 9.63 -20.08
CA GLU A 152 -18.81 8.96 -21.17
C GLU A 152 -17.89 8.09 -22.02
N GLU A 153 -16.67 8.58 -22.27
CA GLU A 153 -15.66 7.83 -23.01
C GLU A 153 -15.22 6.60 -22.20
N ALA A 154 -15.00 6.75 -20.89
CA ALA A 154 -14.68 5.62 -20.00
C ALA A 154 -15.82 4.58 -19.97
N ALA A 155 -17.07 5.00 -19.90
CA ALA A 155 -18.21 4.10 -19.93
C ALA A 155 -18.30 3.34 -21.27
N ALA A 156 -17.96 3.98 -22.38
CA ALA A 156 -17.94 3.32 -23.69
C ALA A 156 -16.91 2.20 -23.74
N GLU A 157 -15.71 2.43 -23.19
CA GLU A 157 -14.65 1.41 -23.10
C GLU A 157 -15.09 0.20 -22.25
N TYR A 158 -15.69 0.42 -21.08
CA TYR A 158 -16.20 -0.69 -20.27
C TYR A 158 -17.32 -1.47 -20.97
N ARG A 159 -18.20 -0.77 -21.74
CA ARG A 159 -19.25 -1.46 -22.52
C ARG A 159 -18.67 -2.34 -23.62
N GLN A 160 -17.56 -1.94 -24.25
CA GLN A 160 -16.88 -2.81 -25.23
C GLN A 160 -16.44 -4.14 -24.60
N ILE A 161 -15.96 -4.10 -23.34
CA ILE A 161 -15.61 -5.33 -22.64
C ILE A 161 -16.85 -6.19 -22.41
N VAL A 162 -17.94 -5.61 -21.91
CA VAL A 162 -19.19 -6.34 -21.66
C VAL A 162 -19.80 -6.92 -22.94
N GLU A 163 -19.66 -6.22 -24.08
CA GLU A 163 -20.12 -6.72 -25.40
C GLU A 163 -19.30 -7.92 -25.86
N HIS A 164 -17.99 -7.92 -25.63
CA HIS A 164 -17.09 -9.02 -26.01
C HIS A 164 -17.15 -10.19 -25.02
N ASP A 165 -17.19 -9.89 -23.74
CA ASP A 165 -17.22 -10.87 -22.66
C ASP A 165 -18.25 -10.46 -21.59
N PRO A 166 -19.51 -10.87 -21.77
CA PRO A 166 -20.57 -10.57 -20.80
C PRO A 166 -20.38 -11.17 -19.42
N GLN A 167 -19.40 -12.06 -19.24
CA GLN A 167 -19.07 -12.69 -17.96
C GLN A 167 -17.76 -12.16 -17.37
N ALA A 168 -17.24 -11.06 -17.90
CA ALA A 168 -16.03 -10.42 -17.37
C ALA A 168 -16.27 -9.88 -15.96
N ALA A 169 -15.81 -10.61 -14.96
CA ALA A 169 -15.98 -10.24 -13.55
C ALA A 169 -15.34 -8.87 -13.23
N GLY A 170 -16.02 -8.07 -12.43
CA GLY A 170 -15.56 -6.76 -12.00
C GLY A 170 -15.88 -5.60 -12.97
N ILE A 171 -16.26 -5.88 -14.22
CA ILE A 171 -16.51 -4.81 -15.20
C ILE A 171 -17.84 -4.11 -14.94
N HIS A 172 -18.89 -4.85 -14.67
CA HIS A 172 -20.16 -4.28 -14.25
C HIS A 172 -20.04 -3.47 -12.95
N PHE A 173 -19.22 -3.94 -12.00
CA PHE A 173 -18.92 -3.17 -10.79
C PHE A 173 -18.23 -1.84 -11.10
N ARG A 174 -17.23 -1.82 -12.00
CA ARG A 174 -16.54 -0.61 -12.44
C ARG A 174 -17.49 0.35 -13.14
N LEU A 175 -18.31 -0.15 -14.05
CA LEU A 175 -19.31 0.65 -14.77
C LEU A 175 -20.34 1.26 -13.81
N GLY A 176 -20.85 0.49 -12.86
CA GLY A 176 -21.75 0.98 -11.81
C GLY A 176 -21.12 2.09 -10.97
N ARG A 177 -19.86 1.91 -10.52
CA ARG A 177 -19.10 2.96 -9.80
C ARG A 177 -18.91 4.21 -10.63
N LEU A 178 -18.56 4.06 -11.89
CA LEU A 178 -18.39 5.17 -12.83
C LEU A 178 -19.66 5.98 -12.96
N LEU A 179 -20.81 5.32 -13.11
CA LEU A 179 -22.12 5.98 -13.17
C LEU A 179 -22.42 6.80 -11.91
N LEU A 180 -22.07 6.28 -10.71
CA LEU A 180 -22.24 7.01 -9.45
C LEU A 180 -21.25 8.17 -9.26
N SER A 181 -20.16 8.20 -10.00
CA SER A 181 -19.15 9.28 -9.94
C SER A 181 -19.52 10.48 -10.80
N LYS A 182 -20.47 10.30 -11.71
CA LYS A 182 -20.94 11.37 -12.61
C LYS A 182 -21.94 12.30 -11.90
N PRO A 183 -22.00 13.58 -12.28
CA PRO A 183 -23.12 14.43 -11.90
C PRO A 183 -24.45 13.83 -12.38
N ASP A 184 -25.41 13.66 -11.49
CA ASP A 184 -26.72 13.04 -11.75
C ASP A 184 -27.87 14.01 -11.41
N PRO A 185 -28.14 15.02 -12.26
CA PRO A 185 -29.12 16.05 -11.97
C PRO A 185 -30.57 15.54 -11.97
N ASP A 186 -30.85 14.41 -12.61
CA ASP A 186 -32.19 13.82 -12.73
C ASP A 186 -32.37 12.51 -11.94
N GLY A 187 -31.33 12.01 -11.28
CA GLY A 187 -31.37 10.81 -10.48
C GLY A 187 -31.42 9.49 -11.27
N SER A 188 -31.25 9.55 -12.59
CA SER A 188 -31.36 8.37 -13.46
C SER A 188 -30.15 7.46 -13.39
N LEU A 189 -28.98 7.99 -13.06
CA LEU A 189 -27.73 7.25 -13.02
C LEU A 189 -27.66 6.27 -11.84
N ALA A 190 -28.28 6.62 -10.72
CA ALA A 190 -28.35 5.74 -9.56
C ALA A 190 -29.07 4.42 -9.89
N GLU A 191 -30.18 4.48 -10.62
CA GLU A 191 -30.92 3.28 -11.06
C GLU A 191 -30.15 2.49 -12.12
N GLN A 192 -29.39 3.17 -12.99
CA GLN A 192 -28.49 2.49 -13.93
C GLN A 192 -27.37 1.76 -13.20
N ALA A 193 -26.71 2.43 -12.26
CA ALA A 193 -25.67 1.84 -11.44
C ALA A 193 -26.20 0.62 -10.62
N LYS A 194 -27.41 0.72 -10.08
CA LYS A 194 -28.05 -0.40 -9.34
C LYS A 194 -28.18 -1.64 -10.25
N ARG A 195 -28.52 -1.46 -11.53
CA ARG A 195 -28.60 -2.58 -12.50
C ARG A 195 -27.23 -3.19 -12.75
N GLU A 196 -26.21 -2.36 -12.93
CA GLU A 196 -24.84 -2.84 -13.17
C GLU A 196 -24.33 -3.65 -11.95
N PHE A 197 -24.54 -3.18 -10.71
CA PHE A 197 -24.14 -3.95 -9.53
C PHE A 197 -24.89 -5.26 -9.38
N LYS A 198 -26.16 -5.33 -9.77
CA LYS A 198 -26.92 -6.59 -9.77
C LYS A 198 -26.36 -7.57 -10.82
N GLN A 199 -26.02 -7.09 -12.00
CA GLN A 199 -25.36 -7.93 -13.03
C GLN A 199 -24.00 -8.43 -12.55
N GLU A 200 -23.22 -7.59 -11.87
CA GLU A 200 -21.97 -8.06 -11.25
C GLU A 200 -22.21 -9.22 -10.27
N LEU A 201 -23.24 -9.13 -9.44
CA LEU A 201 -23.55 -10.21 -8.48
C LEU A 201 -24.10 -11.50 -9.14
N GLU A 202 -24.61 -11.44 -10.37
CA GLU A 202 -24.96 -12.61 -11.15
C GLU A 202 -23.69 -13.33 -11.66
N ILE A 203 -22.61 -12.57 -11.92
CA ILE A 203 -21.31 -13.07 -12.41
C ILE A 203 -20.44 -13.48 -11.23
N ASP A 204 -20.26 -12.58 -10.25
CA ASP A 204 -19.50 -12.79 -9.03
C ASP A 204 -20.35 -12.54 -7.77
N PRO A 205 -21.05 -13.58 -7.29
CA PRO A 205 -21.86 -13.49 -6.05
C PRO A 205 -21.04 -13.20 -4.80
N ALA A 206 -19.70 -13.28 -4.87
CA ALA A 206 -18.80 -12.99 -3.75
C ALA A 206 -18.28 -11.55 -3.74
N ASN A 207 -18.76 -10.68 -4.62
CA ASN A 207 -18.36 -9.28 -4.68
C ASN A 207 -18.96 -8.48 -3.50
N ALA A 208 -18.23 -8.44 -2.38
CA ALA A 208 -18.63 -7.68 -1.19
C ALA A 208 -18.81 -6.18 -1.47
N GLY A 209 -18.05 -5.63 -2.42
CA GLY A 209 -18.16 -4.23 -2.83
C GLY A 209 -19.50 -3.92 -3.51
N ALA A 210 -19.97 -4.80 -4.40
CA ALA A 210 -21.25 -4.65 -5.06
C ALA A 210 -22.41 -4.73 -4.06
N GLU A 211 -22.36 -5.69 -3.13
CA GLU A 211 -23.35 -5.78 -2.04
C GLU A 211 -23.35 -4.53 -1.16
N TYR A 212 -22.16 -4.01 -0.81
CA TYR A 212 -22.06 -2.78 -0.02
C TYR A 212 -22.69 -1.57 -0.73
N VAL A 213 -22.39 -1.36 -2.02
CA VAL A 213 -22.92 -0.21 -2.77
C VAL A 213 -24.44 -0.34 -2.95
N LEU A 214 -24.97 -1.53 -3.22
CA LEU A 214 -26.40 -1.76 -3.26
C LEU A 214 -27.06 -1.46 -1.92
N GLY A 215 -26.43 -1.80 -0.81
CA GLY A 215 -26.87 -1.43 0.54
C GLY A 215 -26.94 0.09 0.75
N GLU A 216 -25.92 0.83 0.28
CA GLU A 216 -25.90 2.29 0.35
C GLU A 216 -27.00 2.93 -0.53
N LEU A 217 -27.18 2.44 -1.75
CA LEU A 217 -28.27 2.92 -2.63
C LEU A 217 -29.65 2.67 -2.02
N ALA A 218 -29.88 1.48 -1.45
CA ALA A 218 -31.12 1.15 -0.76
C ALA A 218 -31.35 2.05 0.47
N ARG A 219 -30.28 2.32 1.26
CA ARG A 219 -30.35 3.20 2.42
C ARG A 219 -30.68 4.64 2.02
N GLN A 220 -30.07 5.16 0.95
CA GLN A 220 -30.36 6.49 0.40
C GLN A 220 -31.81 6.58 -0.09
N ALA A 221 -32.33 5.52 -0.70
CA ALA A 221 -33.72 5.40 -1.14
C ALA A 221 -34.69 5.12 0.03
N GLN A 222 -34.23 5.13 1.30
CA GLN A 222 -35.02 4.80 2.49
C GLN A 222 -35.61 3.37 2.51
N GLN A 223 -35.08 2.47 1.71
CA GLN A 223 -35.43 1.05 1.65
C GLN A 223 -34.63 0.28 2.72
N ILE A 224 -34.85 0.61 3.99
CA ILE A 224 -34.00 0.16 5.09
C ILE A 224 -33.92 -1.38 5.21
N PRO A 225 -35.00 -2.16 5.03
CA PRO A 225 -34.91 -3.62 5.05
C PRO A 225 -33.96 -4.16 3.94
N GLU A 226 -34.07 -3.66 2.71
CA GLU A 226 -33.20 -4.04 1.59
C GLU A 226 -31.71 -3.69 1.89
N ALA A 227 -31.48 -2.50 2.48
CA ALA A 227 -30.15 -2.07 2.89
C ALA A 227 -29.52 -3.05 3.92
N ILE A 228 -30.30 -3.48 4.92
CA ILE A 228 -29.86 -4.46 5.95
C ILE A 228 -29.45 -5.79 5.28
N GLU A 229 -30.23 -6.27 4.32
CA GLU A 229 -29.93 -7.51 3.61
C GLU A 229 -28.59 -7.40 2.85
N HIS A 230 -28.42 -6.34 2.07
CA HIS A 230 -27.21 -6.12 1.30
C HIS A 230 -25.97 -5.93 2.20
N PHE A 231 -26.04 -5.10 3.23
CA PHE A 231 -24.92 -4.94 4.17
C PHE A 231 -24.61 -6.24 4.94
N THR A 232 -25.62 -7.02 5.28
CA THR A 232 -25.41 -8.33 5.92
C THR A 232 -24.64 -9.28 5.00
N ARG A 233 -24.96 -9.31 3.70
CA ARG A 233 -24.19 -10.10 2.73
C ARG A 233 -22.76 -9.58 2.60
N ALA A 234 -22.58 -8.26 2.46
CA ALA A 234 -21.25 -7.67 2.36
C ALA A 234 -20.36 -8.02 3.57
N THR A 235 -20.88 -7.94 4.80
CA THR A 235 -20.13 -8.27 6.03
C THR A 235 -19.82 -9.76 6.19
N ARG A 236 -20.60 -10.65 5.57
CA ARG A 236 -20.31 -12.08 5.53
C ARG A 236 -19.24 -12.43 4.51
N LEU A 237 -19.19 -11.70 3.38
CA LEU A 237 -18.22 -11.90 2.32
C LEU A 237 -16.85 -11.36 2.72
N ASP A 238 -16.80 -10.23 3.41
CA ASP A 238 -15.55 -9.63 3.89
C ASP A 238 -15.69 -9.19 5.36
N ALA A 239 -15.10 -9.97 6.26
CA ALA A 239 -15.06 -9.70 7.70
C ALA A 239 -14.20 -8.48 8.09
N GLY A 240 -13.39 -7.96 7.17
CA GLY A 240 -12.58 -6.74 7.33
C GLY A 240 -13.24 -5.48 6.79
N PHE A 241 -14.40 -5.58 6.16
CA PHE A 241 -15.06 -4.47 5.50
C PHE A 241 -15.77 -3.55 6.49
N VAL A 242 -15.00 -2.68 7.15
CA VAL A 242 -15.47 -1.79 8.21
C VAL A 242 -16.67 -0.95 7.80
N ASP A 243 -16.68 -0.43 6.57
CA ASP A 243 -17.75 0.46 6.11
C ASP A 243 -19.07 -0.31 5.89
N ALA A 244 -19.00 -1.59 5.50
CA ALA A 244 -20.19 -2.45 5.43
C ALA A 244 -20.77 -2.76 6.83
N PHE A 245 -19.92 -3.03 7.83
CA PHE A 245 -20.35 -3.18 9.22
C PHE A 245 -20.97 -1.89 9.77
N LEU A 246 -20.40 -0.73 9.42
CA LEU A 246 -20.96 0.56 9.82
C LEU A 246 -22.33 0.79 9.17
N GLY A 247 -22.44 0.56 7.86
CA GLY A 247 -23.69 0.65 7.10
C GLY A 247 -24.77 -0.25 7.69
N LEU A 248 -24.42 -1.51 8.01
CA LEU A 248 -25.32 -2.47 8.67
C LEU A 248 -25.80 -1.94 10.03
N GLY A 249 -24.88 -1.50 10.88
CA GLY A 249 -25.21 -0.96 12.19
C GLY A 249 -26.12 0.26 12.11
N MET A 250 -25.84 1.18 11.20
CA MET A 250 -26.65 2.38 10.95
C MET A 250 -28.06 2.01 10.46
N ALA A 251 -28.17 1.08 9.51
CA ALA A 251 -29.44 0.62 8.98
C ALA A 251 -30.29 -0.08 10.06
N LEU A 252 -29.68 -0.94 10.89
CA LEU A 252 -30.35 -1.59 12.01
C LEU A 252 -30.86 -0.60 13.06
N VAL A 253 -30.04 0.43 13.40
CA VAL A 253 -30.48 1.50 14.31
C VAL A 253 -31.64 2.29 13.71
N SER A 254 -31.59 2.61 12.41
CA SER A 254 -32.70 3.29 11.71
C SER A 254 -33.97 2.45 11.71
N ASN A 255 -33.80 1.12 11.61
CA ASN A 255 -34.94 0.17 11.72
C ASN A 255 -35.35 -0.16 13.17
N LYS A 256 -34.76 0.52 14.16
CA LYS A 256 -34.98 0.33 15.60
C LYS A 256 -34.62 -1.08 16.14
N GLN A 257 -33.82 -1.82 15.40
CA GLN A 257 -33.25 -3.12 15.76
C GLN A 257 -31.95 -2.92 16.57
N TYR A 258 -32.10 -2.29 17.74
CA TYR A 258 -30.93 -1.88 18.55
C TYR A 258 -30.11 -3.05 19.07
N PRO A 259 -30.70 -4.18 19.53
CA PRO A 259 -29.92 -5.33 19.98
C PRO A 259 -29.05 -5.90 18.86
N GLU A 260 -29.58 -6.02 17.64
CA GLU A 260 -28.90 -6.56 16.48
C GLU A 260 -27.78 -5.63 15.96
N ALA A 261 -27.93 -4.32 16.16
CA ALA A 261 -26.96 -3.33 15.76
C ALA A 261 -25.64 -3.38 16.58
N ILE A 262 -25.66 -3.95 17.79
CA ILE A 262 -24.51 -3.93 18.70
C ILE A 262 -23.32 -4.66 18.09
N THR A 263 -23.48 -5.90 17.67
CA THR A 263 -22.39 -6.74 17.16
C THR A 263 -21.66 -6.13 15.94
N PRO A 264 -22.35 -5.67 14.89
CA PRO A 264 -21.68 -5.02 13.78
C PRO A 264 -20.98 -3.72 14.21
N LEU A 265 -21.56 -2.92 15.10
CA LEU A 265 -20.96 -1.68 15.58
C LEU A 265 -19.75 -1.93 16.51
N GLU A 266 -19.80 -2.96 17.36
CA GLU A 266 -18.62 -3.43 18.12
C GLU A 266 -17.48 -3.83 17.18
N THR A 267 -17.80 -4.45 16.05
CA THR A 267 -16.81 -4.79 15.02
C THR A 267 -16.19 -3.54 14.41
N VAL A 268 -16.99 -2.52 14.10
CA VAL A 268 -16.47 -1.22 13.61
C VAL A 268 -15.44 -0.61 14.57
N VAL A 269 -15.78 -0.46 15.84
CA VAL A 269 -14.91 0.18 16.82
C VAL A 269 -13.71 -0.68 17.19
N LYS A 270 -13.79 -1.99 17.00
CA LYS A 270 -12.66 -2.90 17.14
C LYS A 270 -11.66 -2.77 15.98
N LEU A 271 -12.15 -2.73 14.74
CA LEU A 271 -11.31 -2.65 13.54
C LEU A 271 -10.79 -1.23 13.31
N ARG A 272 -11.59 -0.21 13.66
CA ARG A 272 -11.25 1.21 13.52
C ARG A 272 -11.62 1.98 14.78
N PRO A 273 -10.79 1.90 15.85
CA PRO A 273 -11.08 2.52 17.16
C PRO A 273 -11.21 4.05 17.11
N SER A 274 -10.70 4.69 16.06
CA SER A 274 -10.81 6.14 15.85
C SER A 274 -12.08 6.57 15.11
N ASN A 275 -13.02 5.65 14.80
CA ASN A 275 -14.23 5.97 14.04
C ASN A 275 -15.32 6.57 14.97
N PRO A 276 -15.57 7.89 14.94
CA PRO A 276 -16.55 8.52 15.83
C PRO A 276 -17.99 8.11 15.53
N THR A 277 -18.30 7.81 14.26
CA THR A 277 -19.63 7.39 13.84
C THR A 277 -19.98 6.00 14.42
N GLY A 278 -19.02 5.07 14.43
CA GLY A 278 -19.18 3.77 15.06
C GLY A 278 -19.50 3.88 16.55
N HIS A 279 -18.72 4.68 17.30
CA HIS A 279 -18.96 4.97 18.71
C HIS A 279 -20.32 5.63 18.96
N TYR A 280 -20.71 6.56 18.09
CA TYR A 280 -22.02 7.23 18.20
C TYR A 280 -23.18 6.24 18.11
N TYR A 281 -23.24 5.43 17.05
CA TYR A 281 -24.35 4.47 16.88
C TYR A 281 -24.33 3.34 17.90
N LEU A 282 -23.13 2.93 18.36
CA LEU A 282 -22.99 1.94 19.41
C LEU A 282 -23.50 2.49 20.76
N SER A 283 -23.23 3.76 21.09
CA SER A 283 -23.75 4.40 22.28
C SER A 283 -25.28 4.46 22.29
N ILE A 284 -25.90 4.78 21.15
CA ILE A 284 -27.35 4.76 20.97
C ILE A 284 -27.89 3.35 21.21
N SER A 285 -27.30 2.34 20.57
CA SER A 285 -27.74 0.95 20.67
C SER A 285 -27.68 0.44 22.11
N TYR A 286 -26.56 0.65 22.82
CA TYR A 286 -26.43 0.30 24.23
C TYR A 286 -27.44 1.04 25.12
N GLY A 287 -27.66 2.34 24.88
CA GLY A 287 -28.63 3.13 25.65
C GLY A 287 -30.08 2.60 25.49
N ARG A 288 -30.42 2.17 24.27
CA ARG A 288 -31.78 1.65 23.96
C ARG A 288 -32.04 0.25 24.51
N VAL A 289 -30.99 -0.56 24.71
CA VAL A 289 -31.12 -1.88 25.36
C VAL A 289 -30.87 -1.84 26.87
N GLY A 290 -30.69 -0.63 27.46
CA GLY A 290 -30.55 -0.46 28.91
C GLY A 290 -29.11 -0.59 29.44
N ARG A 291 -28.12 -0.79 28.59
CA ARG A 291 -26.68 -0.86 28.95
C ARG A 291 -26.09 0.55 29.12
N LYS A 292 -26.57 1.28 30.15
CA LYS A 292 -26.24 2.71 30.35
C LYS A 292 -24.75 3.01 30.49
N SER A 293 -24.02 2.19 31.27
CA SER A 293 -22.57 2.38 31.48
C SER A 293 -21.79 2.24 30.19
N ASP A 294 -22.15 1.26 29.33
CA ASP A 294 -21.50 1.05 28.05
C ASP A 294 -21.84 2.20 27.08
N ALA A 295 -23.08 2.67 27.09
CA ALA A 295 -23.51 3.83 26.31
C ALA A 295 -22.74 5.10 26.66
N GLU A 296 -22.52 5.39 27.96
CA GLU A 296 -21.76 6.54 28.42
C GLU A 296 -20.28 6.45 28.01
N LYS A 297 -19.68 5.26 28.11
CA LYS A 297 -18.31 5.00 27.65
C LYS A 297 -18.15 5.28 26.15
N GLU A 298 -19.03 4.73 25.33
CA GLU A 298 -18.98 4.92 23.88
C GLU A 298 -19.25 6.39 23.48
N ALA A 299 -20.15 7.09 24.18
CA ALA A 299 -20.38 8.52 23.98
C ALA A 299 -19.15 9.38 24.33
N LEU A 300 -18.37 8.98 25.33
CA LEU A 300 -17.10 9.65 25.66
C LEU A 300 -16.07 9.44 24.53
N LEU A 301 -15.89 8.20 24.07
CA LEU A 301 -14.98 7.85 22.98
C LEU A 301 -15.36 8.60 21.70
N GLN A 302 -16.64 8.69 21.38
CA GLN A 302 -17.14 9.46 20.23
C GLN A 302 -16.70 10.94 20.31
N ARG A 303 -16.80 11.58 21.47
CA ARG A 303 -16.37 12.98 21.65
C ARG A 303 -14.86 13.14 21.48
N GLN A 304 -14.08 12.21 22.01
CA GLN A 304 -12.61 12.21 21.91
C GLN A 304 -12.16 12.04 20.44
N THR A 305 -12.66 11.03 19.76
CA THR A 305 -12.31 10.74 18.36
C THR A 305 -12.75 11.86 17.43
N SER A 306 -13.95 12.42 17.62
CA SER A 306 -14.39 13.61 16.86
C SER A 306 -13.52 14.85 17.09
N ALA A 307 -13.01 15.05 18.31
CA ALA A 307 -12.10 16.15 18.59
C ALA A 307 -10.73 15.96 17.93
N GLU A 308 -10.23 14.73 17.88
CA GLU A 308 -8.99 14.37 17.18
C GLU A 308 -9.11 14.57 15.65
N GLU A 309 -10.20 14.13 15.05
CA GLU A 309 -10.47 14.35 13.62
C GLU A 309 -10.53 15.85 13.28
N ARG A 310 -11.20 16.64 14.10
CA ARG A 310 -11.24 18.11 13.90
C ARG A 310 -9.86 18.75 13.97
N LYS A 311 -8.99 18.29 14.89
CA LYS A 311 -7.62 18.80 14.98
C LYS A 311 -6.79 18.46 13.74
N LYS A 312 -6.96 17.24 13.19
CA LYS A 312 -6.27 16.82 11.96
C LYS A 312 -6.75 17.57 10.71
N SER A 313 -8.03 17.95 10.68
CA SER A 313 -8.65 18.67 9.56
C SER A 313 -8.42 20.20 9.59
N GLN A 314 -7.80 20.77 10.65
CA GLN A 314 -7.53 22.20 10.70
C GLN A 314 -6.31 22.56 9.83
N PRO A 315 -6.40 23.62 8.98
CA PRO A 315 -5.25 24.10 8.20
C PRO A 315 -4.14 24.55 9.17
N GLY A 316 -2.98 23.91 9.12
CA GLY A 316 -1.84 24.19 10.01
C GLY A 316 -1.50 23.09 11.03
N SER A 317 -2.24 21.99 11.08
CA SER A 317 -1.77 20.80 11.78
C SER A 317 -0.56 20.17 11.03
N PRO A 318 0.45 19.64 11.74
CA PRO A 318 1.64 19.05 11.10
C PRO A 318 1.33 17.93 10.10
N GLU A 319 0.16 17.30 10.20
CA GLU A 319 -0.31 16.22 9.31
C GLU A 319 -1.10 16.74 8.10
N SER A 320 -1.52 18.02 8.07
CA SER A 320 -2.23 18.63 6.93
C SER A 320 -1.29 19.24 5.88
N GLN A 321 0.02 19.15 6.07
CA GLN A 321 0.99 19.45 5.04
C GLN A 321 1.22 18.21 4.16
N GLU A 322 0.26 17.90 3.28
CA GLU A 322 0.58 17.15 2.08
C GLU A 322 1.74 17.88 1.38
N PRO A 323 2.82 17.18 1.04
CA PRO A 323 3.88 17.80 0.28
C PRO A 323 3.29 18.32 -1.03
N ALA A 324 3.28 19.64 -1.20
CA ALA A 324 2.89 20.28 -2.46
C ALA A 324 3.74 19.64 -3.57
N LEU A 325 3.11 18.95 -4.50
CA LEU A 325 3.76 18.45 -5.70
C LEU A 325 4.43 19.63 -6.39
N PRO A 326 5.74 19.59 -6.68
CA PRO A 326 6.42 20.64 -7.41
C PRO A 326 5.78 20.79 -8.81
N LYS A 327 5.50 22.04 -9.18
CA LYS A 327 4.94 22.43 -10.48
C LYS A 327 5.90 22.09 -11.61
#